data_6eaa5ab290a59fd576991c796459b108
#
_entry.id   6eaa5ab290a59fd576991c796459b108
#
_cell.length_a   1.000
_cell.length_b   1.000
_cell.length_c   1.000
_cell.angle_alpha   90.00
_cell.angle_beta   90.00
_cell.angle_gamma   90.00
#
_symmetry.space_group_name_H-M   'P 1'
#
loop_
_entity.id
_entity.type
_entity.pdbx_description
1 polymer ?
#
loop_
_entity_poly.entity_id
_entity_poly.type
_entity_poly.pdbx_seq_one_letter_code
_entity_poly.pdbx_strand_id
1 'polypeptide(L)'
;TSNWDFVFFIGATAAEGIEPNFMGKHTLFRGIMRNFMLDMGGIPIDRSRRSNVVEQVAAEFARRDQLALVIAAEGTRSSDGEWKSGFYNIARAAGVPIVPTWVCNERRVLGFGPPIEPGANYGETLLEIARFMRASLPDYERYKVLEQQALRLVAENAE
;
A
#
# COMPACT_ATOMS: atom_id res chain seq x y z
N THR A 1 -13.91 8.20 0.50
CA THR A 1 -13.34 7.05 -0.23
C THR A 1 -14.43 6.35 -1.00
N SER A 2 -14.45 6.56 -2.29
CA SER A 2 -15.41 6.04 -3.24
C SER A 2 -14.80 4.82 -3.97
N ASN A 3 -15.64 3.93 -4.53
CA ASN A 3 -15.15 2.90 -5.46
C ASN A 3 -14.49 3.50 -6.71
N TRP A 4 -14.77 4.77 -6.99
CA TRP A 4 -14.15 5.54 -8.06
C TRP A 4 -12.66 5.86 -7.80
N ASP A 5 -12.22 5.90 -6.55
CA ASP A 5 -10.81 6.13 -6.20
C ASP A 5 -9.91 5.05 -6.81
N PHE A 6 -10.40 3.79 -6.79
CA PHE A 6 -9.69 2.67 -7.41
C PHE A 6 -9.64 2.78 -8.94
N VAL A 7 -10.74 3.15 -9.59
CA VAL A 7 -10.79 3.33 -11.04
C VAL A 7 -9.89 4.48 -11.47
N PHE A 8 -9.92 5.59 -10.73
CA PHE A 8 -9.05 6.75 -10.97
C PHE A 8 -7.57 6.38 -10.81
N PHE A 9 -7.26 5.61 -9.77
CA PHE A 9 -5.90 5.13 -9.51
C PHE A 9 -5.39 4.26 -10.66
N ILE A 10 -6.16 3.26 -11.09
CA ILE A 10 -5.79 2.40 -12.24
C ILE A 10 -5.60 3.22 -13.53
N GLY A 11 -6.50 4.16 -13.81
CA GLY A 11 -6.38 5.01 -15.01
C GLY A 11 -5.15 5.91 -14.96
N ALA A 12 -4.83 6.48 -13.81
CA ALA A 12 -3.68 7.36 -13.65
C ALA A 12 -2.34 6.60 -13.70
N THR A 13 -2.26 5.41 -13.08
CA THR A 13 -1.07 4.55 -13.15
C THR A 13 -0.84 4.04 -14.57
N ALA A 14 -1.90 3.68 -15.29
CA ALA A 14 -1.80 3.28 -16.70
C ALA A 14 -1.29 4.42 -17.60
N ALA A 15 -1.68 5.67 -17.33
CA ALA A 15 -1.19 6.84 -18.06
C ALA A 15 0.32 7.09 -17.84
N GLU A 16 0.86 6.70 -16.69
CA GLU A 16 2.30 6.76 -16.36
C GLU A 16 3.06 5.49 -16.79
N GLY A 17 2.40 4.54 -17.47
CA GLY A 17 3.02 3.29 -17.88
C GLY A 17 3.28 2.30 -16.74
N ILE A 18 2.63 2.49 -15.60
CA ILE A 18 2.73 1.59 -14.44
C ILE A 18 1.58 0.59 -14.51
N GLU A 19 1.91 -0.70 -14.49
CA GLU A 19 0.92 -1.78 -14.37
C GLU A 19 0.73 -2.15 -12.89
N PRO A 20 -0.31 -1.63 -12.22
CA PRO A 20 -0.51 -1.88 -10.79
C PRO A 20 -1.04 -3.30 -10.56
N ASN A 21 -0.45 -3.99 -9.59
CA ASN A 21 -0.93 -5.26 -9.10
C ASN A 21 -1.64 -5.07 -7.74
N PHE A 22 -2.60 -5.93 -7.42
CA PHE A 22 -3.33 -5.90 -6.16
C PHE A 22 -3.55 -7.29 -5.58
N MET A 23 -3.65 -7.37 -4.27
CA MET A 23 -3.92 -8.63 -3.57
C MET A 23 -5.41 -8.93 -3.56
N GLY A 24 -5.83 -10.04 -4.12
CA GLY A 24 -7.19 -10.55 -4.05
C GLY A 24 -7.31 -11.84 -3.25
N LYS A 25 -8.46 -12.06 -2.59
CA LYS A 25 -8.73 -13.35 -1.94
C LYS A 25 -8.72 -14.45 -3.01
N HIS A 26 -8.01 -15.55 -2.76
CA HIS A 26 -7.86 -16.64 -3.73
C HIS A 26 -9.21 -17.18 -4.28
N THR A 27 -10.30 -17.05 -3.51
CA THR A 27 -11.64 -17.45 -3.93
C THR A 27 -12.20 -16.62 -5.10
N LEU A 28 -11.69 -15.37 -5.29
CA LEU A 28 -12.09 -14.51 -6.40
C LEU A 28 -11.47 -14.96 -7.74
N PHE A 29 -10.43 -15.79 -7.69
CA PHE A 29 -9.71 -16.32 -8.85
C PHE A 29 -10.21 -17.70 -9.25
N ARG A 30 -11.54 -17.94 -9.22
CA ARG A 30 -12.17 -19.20 -9.58
C ARG A 30 -13.20 -19.00 -10.70
N GLY A 31 -13.42 -20.07 -11.50
CA GLY A 31 -14.40 -20.06 -12.58
C GLY A 31 -14.13 -18.96 -13.64
N ILE A 32 -15.18 -18.37 -14.15
CA ILE A 32 -15.14 -17.37 -15.25
C ILE A 32 -14.36 -16.11 -14.86
N MET A 33 -14.40 -15.72 -13.58
CA MET A 33 -13.71 -14.51 -13.09
C MET A 33 -12.20 -14.66 -12.98
N ARG A 34 -11.67 -15.88 -13.06
CA ARG A 34 -10.22 -16.13 -12.84
C ARG A 34 -9.35 -15.33 -13.82
N ASN A 35 -9.59 -15.49 -15.09
CA ASN A 35 -8.76 -14.84 -16.12
C ASN A 35 -8.90 -13.31 -16.03
N PHE A 36 -10.11 -12.81 -15.88
CA PHE A 36 -10.36 -11.38 -15.70
C PHE A 36 -9.57 -10.78 -14.51
N MET A 37 -9.60 -11.45 -13.35
CA MET A 37 -8.88 -10.97 -12.16
C MET A 37 -7.36 -11.01 -12.34
N LEU A 38 -6.84 -12.02 -13.05
CA LEU A 38 -5.41 -12.12 -13.36
C LEU A 38 -4.98 -11.05 -14.37
N ASP A 39 -5.76 -10.84 -15.43
CA ASP A 39 -5.49 -9.86 -16.47
C ASP A 39 -5.53 -8.41 -15.91
N MET A 40 -6.33 -8.18 -14.87
CA MET A 40 -6.37 -6.91 -14.12
C MET A 40 -5.21 -6.73 -13.14
N GLY A 41 -4.21 -7.62 -13.14
CA GLY A 41 -3.06 -7.56 -12.23
C GLY A 41 -3.32 -8.11 -10.82
N GLY A 42 -4.39 -8.90 -10.65
CA GLY A 42 -4.72 -9.52 -9.36
C GLY A 42 -3.75 -10.63 -9.00
N ILE A 43 -3.31 -10.64 -7.74
CA ILE A 43 -2.48 -11.69 -7.14
C ILE A 43 -3.35 -12.46 -6.16
N PRO A 44 -3.61 -13.77 -6.40
CA PRO A 44 -4.41 -14.58 -5.48
C PRO A 44 -3.65 -14.85 -4.18
N ILE A 45 -4.20 -14.40 -3.04
CA ILE A 45 -3.61 -14.59 -1.72
C ILE A 45 -4.53 -15.44 -0.84
N ASP A 46 -3.96 -16.45 -0.21
CA ASP A 46 -4.63 -17.18 0.86
C ASP A 46 -4.49 -16.44 2.19
N ARG A 47 -5.60 -15.86 2.65
CA ARG A 47 -5.67 -15.09 3.89
C ARG A 47 -6.09 -15.91 5.11
N SER A 48 -6.15 -17.23 4.99
CA SER A 48 -6.54 -18.14 6.11
C SER A 48 -5.56 -18.06 7.28
N ARG A 49 -4.28 -17.76 7.00
CA ARG A 49 -3.22 -17.55 7.99
C ARG A 49 -2.51 -16.22 7.71
N ARG A 50 -2.51 -15.30 8.68
CA ARG A 50 -1.90 -13.97 8.51
C ARG A 50 -0.38 -14.02 8.24
N SER A 51 0.33 -14.94 8.87
CA SER A 51 1.77 -15.16 8.66
C SER A 51 2.13 -15.50 7.22
N ASN A 52 1.25 -16.22 6.53
CA ASN A 52 1.52 -16.66 5.16
C ASN A 52 1.34 -15.54 4.10
N VAL A 53 0.66 -14.43 4.42
CA VAL A 53 0.42 -13.36 3.43
C VAL A 53 1.72 -12.66 3.05
N VAL A 54 2.56 -12.33 4.02
CA VAL A 54 3.84 -11.66 3.77
C VAL A 54 4.76 -12.53 2.92
N GLU A 55 4.87 -13.81 3.29
CA GLU A 55 5.70 -14.79 2.56
C GLU A 55 5.19 -15.02 1.13
N GLN A 56 3.87 -15.17 0.95
CA GLN A 56 3.27 -15.36 -0.37
C GLN A 56 3.56 -14.16 -1.29
N VAL A 57 3.44 -12.94 -0.77
CA VAL A 57 3.68 -11.72 -1.55
C VAL A 57 5.17 -11.53 -1.84
N ALA A 58 6.05 -11.78 -0.86
CA ALA A 58 7.49 -11.74 -1.08
C ALA A 58 7.94 -12.75 -2.16
N ALA A 59 7.35 -13.94 -2.18
CA ALA A 59 7.60 -14.93 -3.23
C ALA A 59 7.12 -14.45 -4.62
N GLU A 60 6.03 -13.67 -4.71
CA GLU A 60 5.60 -13.07 -5.98
C GLU A 60 6.61 -12.01 -6.48
N PHE A 61 7.17 -11.19 -5.59
CA PHE A 61 8.25 -10.27 -5.95
C PHE A 61 9.50 -11.00 -6.45
N ALA A 62 9.90 -12.09 -5.78
CA ALA A 62 11.07 -12.89 -6.17
C ALA A 62 10.89 -13.59 -7.53
N ARG A 63 9.66 -13.87 -7.94
CA ARG A 63 9.33 -14.61 -9.17
C ARG A 63 9.18 -13.73 -10.41
N ARG A 64 9.00 -12.42 -10.24
CA ARG A 64 8.70 -11.49 -11.33
C ARG A 64 9.82 -10.47 -11.48
N ASP A 65 10.20 -10.17 -12.71
CA ASP A 65 11.19 -9.14 -13.01
C ASP A 65 10.67 -7.73 -12.69
N GLN A 66 9.35 -7.53 -12.81
CA GLN A 66 8.68 -6.27 -12.51
C GLN A 66 7.38 -6.54 -11.74
N LEU A 67 7.18 -5.84 -10.64
CA LEU A 67 5.95 -5.91 -9.85
C LEU A 67 5.73 -4.58 -9.11
N ALA A 68 4.64 -3.90 -9.38
CA ALA A 68 4.17 -2.74 -8.63
C ALA A 68 2.94 -3.11 -7.82
N LEU A 69 3.11 -3.49 -6.54
CA LEU A 69 2.01 -3.89 -5.67
C LEU A 69 1.38 -2.70 -4.97
N VAL A 70 0.08 -2.52 -5.16
CA VAL A 70 -0.69 -1.48 -4.50
C VAL A 70 -1.34 -2.01 -3.23
N ILE A 71 -1.12 -1.32 -2.12
CA ILE A 71 -1.68 -1.67 -0.81
C ILE A 71 -2.39 -0.46 -0.21
N ALA A 72 -3.66 -0.62 0.16
CA ALA A 72 -4.37 0.33 1.00
C ALA A 72 -3.92 0.14 2.46
N ALA A 73 -2.97 0.96 2.92
CA ALA A 73 -2.31 0.79 4.21
C ALA A 73 -3.25 0.92 5.42
N GLU A 74 -4.33 1.67 5.31
CA GLU A 74 -5.39 1.77 6.34
C GLU A 74 -6.11 0.42 6.56
N GLY A 75 -6.10 -0.47 5.59
CA GLY A 75 -6.67 -1.82 5.65
C GLY A 75 -8.19 -1.90 5.63
N THR A 76 -8.92 -0.91 6.13
CA THR A 76 -10.39 -0.83 6.11
C THR A 76 -10.86 0.60 5.89
N ARG A 77 -12.01 0.78 5.22
CA ARG A 77 -12.60 2.11 4.96
C ARG A 77 -13.09 2.83 6.24
N SER A 78 -13.29 2.09 7.31
CA SER A 78 -13.72 2.57 8.63
C SER A 78 -12.57 2.78 9.59
N SER A 79 -11.31 2.83 9.11
CA SER A 79 -10.17 3.10 9.97
C SER A 79 -10.22 4.55 10.48
N ASP A 80 -9.65 4.76 11.64
CA ASP A 80 -9.47 6.07 12.29
C ASP A 80 -8.34 6.92 11.66
N GLY A 81 -7.73 6.43 10.57
CA GLY A 81 -6.61 7.06 9.87
C GLY A 81 -5.26 6.41 10.18
N GLU A 82 -5.20 5.47 11.12
CA GLU A 82 -3.98 4.72 11.39
C GLU A 82 -3.68 3.68 10.29
N TRP A 83 -2.41 3.51 9.99
CA TRP A 83 -1.94 2.53 9.02
C TRP A 83 -1.47 1.25 9.70
N LYS A 84 -1.74 0.11 9.05
CA LYS A 84 -1.33 -1.21 9.52
C LYS A 84 0.05 -1.57 8.96
N SER A 85 0.88 -2.23 9.76
CA SER A 85 2.26 -2.59 9.39
C SER A 85 2.39 -3.62 8.25
N GLY A 86 1.28 -4.14 7.70
CA GLY A 86 1.31 -5.18 6.68
C GLY A 86 2.13 -4.82 5.43
N PHE A 87 1.99 -3.59 4.91
CA PHE A 87 2.74 -3.11 3.76
C PHE A 87 4.26 -3.05 4.03
N TYR A 88 4.62 -2.58 5.22
CA TYR A 88 6.01 -2.51 5.67
C TYR A 88 6.65 -3.90 5.78
N ASN A 89 5.95 -4.86 6.41
CA ASN A 89 6.44 -6.22 6.53
C ASN A 89 6.63 -6.90 5.17
N ILE A 90 5.73 -6.64 4.22
CA ILE A 90 5.85 -7.13 2.84
C ILE A 90 7.06 -6.50 2.16
N ALA A 91 7.21 -5.18 2.21
CA ALA A 91 8.33 -4.48 1.57
C ALA A 91 9.69 -4.97 2.12
N ARG A 92 9.81 -5.12 3.45
CA ARG A 92 11.02 -5.69 4.08
C ARG A 92 11.30 -7.11 3.65
N ALA A 93 10.30 -7.97 3.65
CA ALA A 93 10.47 -9.38 3.28
C ALA A 93 10.82 -9.55 1.80
N ALA A 94 10.31 -8.68 0.94
CA ALA A 94 10.59 -8.67 -0.49
C ALA A 94 11.88 -7.91 -0.87
N GLY A 95 12.45 -7.10 0.03
CA GLY A 95 13.62 -6.26 -0.26
C GLY A 95 13.32 -5.17 -1.29
N VAL A 96 12.13 -4.55 -1.23
CA VAL A 96 11.69 -3.54 -2.18
C VAL A 96 11.32 -2.24 -1.48
N PRO A 97 11.48 -1.07 -2.15
CA PRO A 97 11.11 0.21 -1.58
C PRO A 97 9.59 0.39 -1.49
N ILE A 98 9.17 1.31 -0.62
CA ILE A 98 7.79 1.77 -0.48
C ILE A 98 7.68 3.12 -1.19
N VAL A 99 6.71 3.25 -2.11
CA VAL A 99 6.40 4.51 -2.79
C VAL A 99 5.08 5.05 -2.21
N PRO A 100 5.13 6.09 -1.36
CA PRO A 100 3.92 6.72 -0.85
C PRO A 100 3.11 7.32 -2.00
N THR A 101 1.82 7.01 -2.05
CA THR A 101 0.94 7.46 -3.13
C THR A 101 -0.32 8.08 -2.53
N TRP A 102 -0.74 9.23 -3.05
CA TRP A 102 -1.94 9.91 -2.61
C TRP A 102 -2.82 10.33 -3.78
N VAL A 103 -4.11 10.38 -3.54
CA VAL A 103 -5.14 10.82 -4.51
C VAL A 103 -5.90 11.99 -3.92
N CYS A 104 -6.01 13.09 -4.66
CA CYS A 104 -6.87 14.20 -4.34
C CYS A 104 -8.03 14.26 -5.33
N ASN A 105 -9.21 13.78 -4.91
CA ASN A 105 -10.39 13.72 -5.77
C ASN A 105 -10.92 15.11 -6.16
N GLU A 106 -10.79 16.09 -5.26
CA GLU A 106 -11.22 17.47 -5.52
C GLU A 106 -10.42 18.10 -6.66
N ARG A 107 -9.12 17.88 -6.66
CA ARG A 107 -8.20 18.39 -7.68
C ARG A 107 -8.00 17.44 -8.86
N ARG A 108 -8.52 16.21 -8.76
CA ARG A 108 -8.32 15.11 -9.74
C ARG A 108 -6.84 14.85 -10.01
N VAL A 109 -6.03 14.84 -8.98
CA VAL A 109 -4.58 14.63 -9.05
C VAL A 109 -4.20 13.38 -8.27
N LEU A 110 -3.33 12.58 -8.86
CA LEU A 110 -2.60 11.50 -8.22
C LEU A 110 -1.15 11.97 -8.03
N GLY A 111 -0.56 11.71 -6.87
CA GLY A 111 0.85 12.00 -6.61
C GLY A 111 1.60 10.77 -6.12
N PHE A 112 2.85 10.67 -6.55
CA PHE A 112 3.80 9.66 -6.08
C PHE A 112 4.92 10.33 -5.30
N GLY A 113 5.31 9.73 -4.19
CA GLY A 113 6.47 10.13 -3.42
C GLY A 113 7.78 9.50 -3.92
N PRO A 114 8.90 9.87 -3.31
CA PRO A 114 10.14 9.18 -3.54
C PRO A 114 10.07 7.75 -3.00
N PRO A 115 10.86 6.82 -3.56
CA PRO A 115 11.00 5.48 -2.98
C PRO A 115 11.66 5.60 -1.59
N ILE A 116 11.04 4.98 -0.59
CA ILE A 116 11.50 4.91 0.80
C ILE A 116 11.89 3.46 1.09
N GLU A 117 13.15 3.24 1.44
CA GLU A 117 13.62 1.93 1.87
C GLU A 117 13.06 1.60 3.27
N PRO A 118 12.42 0.43 3.46
CA PRO A 118 11.89 0.07 4.77
C PRO A 118 13.06 -0.21 5.74
N GLY A 119 13.28 0.68 6.70
CA GLY A 119 14.30 0.55 7.74
C GLY A 119 14.03 -0.63 8.69
N ALA A 120 14.90 -0.80 9.70
CA ALA A 120 14.71 -1.84 10.72
C ALA A 120 13.51 -1.56 11.62
N ASN A 121 13.15 -0.29 11.80
CA ASN A 121 12.08 0.18 12.67
C ASN A 121 10.86 0.64 11.86
N TYR A 122 9.70 0.06 12.15
CA TYR A 122 8.43 0.43 11.50
C TYR A 122 8.05 1.89 11.78
N GLY A 123 8.20 2.35 13.03
CA GLY A 123 7.84 3.71 13.42
C GLY A 123 8.64 4.77 12.67
N GLU A 124 9.93 4.57 12.49
CA GLU A 124 10.81 5.49 11.74
C GLU A 124 10.42 5.55 10.26
N THR A 125 10.23 4.39 9.63
CA THR A 125 9.77 4.32 8.23
C THR A 125 8.41 4.98 8.07
N LEU A 126 7.47 4.73 9.00
CA LEU A 126 6.15 5.34 8.97
C LEU A 126 6.21 6.86 9.16
N LEU A 127 7.13 7.36 10.00
CA LEU A 127 7.33 8.80 10.23
C LEU A 127 7.83 9.51 8.98
N GLU A 128 8.74 8.89 8.24
CA GLU A 128 9.21 9.42 6.96
C GLU A 128 8.07 9.52 5.94
N ILE A 129 7.29 8.44 5.80
CA ILE A 129 6.09 8.41 4.95
C ILE A 129 5.08 9.49 5.38
N ALA A 130 4.78 9.59 6.67
CA ALA A 130 3.80 10.52 7.20
C ALA A 130 4.19 11.99 6.95
N ARG A 131 5.45 12.34 7.12
CA ARG A 131 5.98 13.69 6.82
C ARG A 131 5.83 14.04 5.35
N PHE A 132 6.15 13.12 4.46
CA PHE A 132 5.94 13.30 3.03
C PHE A 132 4.45 13.50 2.70
N MET A 133 3.58 12.64 3.22
CA MET A 133 2.13 12.72 2.98
C MET A 133 1.53 14.04 3.50
N ARG A 134 1.97 14.49 4.68
CA ARG A 134 1.59 15.78 5.24
C ARG A 134 2.03 16.98 4.40
N ALA A 135 3.25 16.93 3.88
CA ALA A 135 3.75 17.99 2.99
C ALA A 135 2.98 18.04 1.66
N SER A 136 2.53 16.88 1.16
CA SER A 136 1.77 16.77 -0.10
C SER A 136 0.32 17.27 0.00
N LEU A 137 -0.36 16.98 1.11
CA LEU A 137 -1.74 17.40 1.42
C LEU A 137 -1.86 17.87 2.88
N PRO A 138 -1.43 19.12 3.20
CA PRO A 138 -1.33 19.61 4.57
C PRO A 138 -2.67 19.64 5.32
N ASP A 139 -3.76 19.91 4.61
CA ASP A 139 -5.11 20.05 5.17
C ASP A 139 -5.84 18.72 5.37
N TYR A 140 -5.23 17.61 4.96
CA TYR A 140 -5.87 16.30 5.08
C TYR A 140 -5.66 15.72 6.49
N GLU A 141 -6.70 15.78 7.33
CA GLU A 141 -6.67 15.41 8.75
C GLU A 141 -6.12 14.00 9.02
N ARG A 142 -6.39 13.03 8.16
CA ARG A 142 -5.88 11.66 8.32
C ARG A 142 -4.37 11.58 8.31
N TYR A 143 -3.68 12.49 7.62
CA TYR A 143 -2.21 12.51 7.63
C TYR A 143 -1.64 13.09 8.92
N LYS A 144 -2.42 13.90 9.65
CA LYS A 144 -2.07 14.30 11.02
C LYS A 144 -2.14 13.12 11.98
N VAL A 145 -3.19 12.30 11.86
CA VAL A 145 -3.34 11.06 12.65
C VAL A 145 -2.19 10.09 12.35
N LEU A 146 -1.84 9.91 11.07
CA LEU A 146 -0.72 9.06 10.65
C LEU A 146 0.61 9.51 11.27
N GLU A 147 0.89 10.81 11.27
CA GLU A 147 2.11 11.36 11.86
C GLU A 147 2.14 11.15 13.39
N GLN A 148 1.01 11.35 14.08
CA GLN A 148 0.90 11.08 15.52
C GLN A 148 1.11 9.59 15.84
N GLN A 149 0.56 8.69 15.04
CA GLN A 149 0.81 7.25 15.16
C GLN A 149 2.31 6.95 15.03
N ALA A 150 2.97 7.51 14.02
CA ALA A 150 4.38 7.27 13.77
C ALA A 150 5.26 7.78 14.92
N LEU A 151 4.98 8.98 15.43
CA LEU A 151 5.72 9.55 16.57
C LEU A 151 5.56 8.70 17.84
N ARG A 152 4.35 8.19 18.12
CA ARG A 152 4.11 7.27 19.24
C ARG A 152 4.94 6.00 19.11
N LEU A 153 4.93 5.36 17.92
CA LEU A 153 5.69 4.13 17.67
C LEU A 153 7.21 4.34 17.77
N VAL A 154 7.73 5.51 17.38
CA VAL A 154 9.15 5.84 17.55
C VAL A 154 9.48 5.98 19.03
N ALA A 155 8.64 6.63 19.83
CA ALA A 155 8.86 6.79 21.26
C ALA A 155 8.84 5.44 22.01
N GLU A 156 7.88 4.56 21.69
CA GLU A 156 7.76 3.21 22.29
C GLU A 156 8.98 2.31 22.00
N ASN A 157 9.70 2.53 20.92
CA ASN A 157 10.89 1.75 20.58
C ASN A 157 12.19 2.37 21.11
N ALA A 158 12.12 3.54 21.75
CA ALA A 158 13.29 4.21 22.36
C ALA A 158 13.46 3.87 23.86
N GLU A 159 12.46 3.24 24.47
CA GLU A 159 12.49 2.71 25.85
C GLU A 159 12.98 1.27 25.89
#